data_37823a7e78863aa01f6d025db2249dab
#
_entry.id   37823a7e78863aa01f6d025db2249dab
#
_cell.length_a   1.000
_cell.length_b   1.000
_cell.length_c   1.000
_cell.angle_alpha   90.00
_cell.angle_beta   90.00
_cell.angle_gamma   90.00
#
_symmetry.space_group_name_H-M   'P 1'
#
loop_
_entity.id
_entity.type
_entity.pdbx_description
1 polymer ?
#
loop_
_entity_poly.entity_id
_entity_poly.type
_entity_poly.pdbx_seq_one_letter_code
_entity_poly.pdbx_strand_id
1 'polypeptide(L)'
;MFGLLPVLEAYSGSQTQRRYLTDFVNRKLTDFVMKTEVSEDGSLQRDQRLDREVTILKQLTWFYVIEDPALAEQQHGQCKIVEDLFEIYSNEIESNKHRILPPAFRDQVSDLKTKQDKVRFVVDLIAGMGEQEIYNRHQVLTGALVWKRG
;
A
#
# COMPACT_ATOMS: atom_id res chain seq x y z
N MET A 1 -10.00 -29.33 -3.31
CA MET A 1 -9.70 -27.87 -3.22
C MET A 1 -9.75 -27.19 -4.59
N PHE A 2 -9.01 -27.67 -5.58
CA PHE A 2 -8.92 -27.05 -6.90
C PHE A 2 -10.12 -27.28 -7.83
N GLY A 3 -10.99 -28.24 -7.55
CA GLY A 3 -12.17 -28.53 -8.37
C GLY A 3 -13.28 -27.44 -8.38
N LEU A 4 -13.12 -26.36 -7.60
CA LEU A 4 -14.05 -25.23 -7.54
C LEU A 4 -13.49 -23.95 -8.17
N LEU A 5 -12.25 -23.98 -8.63
CA LEU A 5 -11.67 -22.88 -9.38
C LEU A 5 -11.99 -23.12 -10.86
N PRO A 6 -12.82 -22.31 -11.51
CA PRO A 6 -13.11 -22.45 -12.95
C PRO A 6 -11.94 -21.90 -13.77
N VAL A 7 -10.73 -22.37 -13.48
CA VAL A 7 -9.51 -21.93 -14.18
C VAL A 7 -9.22 -22.96 -15.26
N LEU A 8 -10.05 -22.95 -16.30
CA LEU A 8 -9.79 -23.72 -17.52
C LEU A 8 -8.95 -22.94 -18.54
N GLU A 9 -8.82 -21.62 -18.34
CA GLU A 9 -8.12 -20.70 -19.24
C GLU A 9 -7.31 -19.67 -18.46
N ALA A 10 -6.31 -19.08 -19.10
CA ALA A 10 -5.53 -17.99 -18.52
C ALA A 10 -6.44 -16.81 -18.12
N TYR A 11 -6.15 -16.18 -16.99
CA TYR A 11 -6.93 -15.03 -16.51
C TYR A 11 -6.77 -13.85 -17.46
N SER A 12 -7.87 -13.43 -18.08
CA SER A 12 -7.93 -12.31 -19.03
C SER A 12 -8.52 -11.02 -18.42
N GLY A 13 -8.95 -11.07 -17.17
CA GLY A 13 -9.61 -9.94 -16.51
C GLY A 13 -11.03 -9.66 -17.01
N SER A 14 -11.66 -10.60 -17.76
CA SER A 14 -13.04 -10.45 -18.21
C SER A 14 -14.01 -10.28 -17.05
N GLN A 15 -15.15 -9.62 -17.29
CA GLN A 15 -16.18 -9.41 -16.27
C GLN A 15 -16.65 -10.73 -15.64
N THR A 16 -16.79 -11.76 -16.45
CA THR A 16 -17.18 -13.10 -15.98
C THR A 16 -16.14 -13.69 -15.05
N GLN A 17 -14.85 -13.64 -15.42
CA GLN A 17 -13.76 -14.14 -14.57
C GLN A 17 -13.64 -13.37 -13.27
N ARG A 18 -13.80 -12.03 -13.29
CA ARG A 18 -13.80 -11.20 -12.07
C ARG A 18 -14.95 -11.60 -11.15
N ARG A 19 -16.15 -11.81 -11.70
CA ARG A 19 -17.31 -12.25 -10.91
C ARG A 19 -17.05 -13.61 -10.25
N TYR A 20 -16.54 -14.59 -10.99
CA TYR A 20 -16.20 -15.90 -10.43
C TYR A 20 -15.15 -15.81 -9.33
N LEU A 21 -14.14 -14.97 -9.51
CA LEU A 21 -13.10 -14.77 -8.49
C LEU A 21 -13.69 -14.12 -7.23
N THR A 22 -14.54 -13.11 -7.40
CA THR A 22 -15.24 -12.45 -6.27
C THR A 22 -16.11 -13.45 -5.51
N ASP A 23 -16.91 -14.27 -6.22
CA ASP A 23 -17.76 -15.28 -5.61
C ASP A 23 -16.95 -16.36 -4.88
N PHE A 24 -15.80 -16.74 -5.45
CA PHE A 24 -14.86 -17.67 -4.80
C PHE A 24 -14.30 -17.08 -3.50
N VAL A 25 -13.80 -15.86 -3.54
CA VAL A 25 -13.23 -15.16 -2.37
C VAL A 25 -14.28 -14.99 -1.28
N ASN A 26 -15.49 -14.53 -1.62
CA ASN A 26 -16.58 -14.34 -0.67
C ASN A 26 -16.98 -15.65 0.03
N ARG A 27 -17.07 -16.75 -0.73
CA ARG A 27 -17.34 -18.08 -0.14
C ARG A 27 -16.24 -18.50 0.82
N LYS A 28 -14.95 -18.32 0.44
CA LYS A 28 -13.83 -18.67 1.31
C LYS A 28 -13.79 -17.82 2.58
N LEU A 29 -14.07 -16.52 2.48
CA LEU A 29 -14.17 -15.63 3.64
C LEU A 29 -15.30 -16.07 4.58
N THR A 30 -16.48 -16.38 4.02
CA THR A 30 -17.61 -16.87 4.81
C THR A 30 -17.27 -18.17 5.52
N ASP A 31 -16.71 -19.15 4.78
CA ASP A 31 -16.30 -20.43 5.36
C ASP A 31 -15.28 -20.24 6.49
N PHE A 32 -14.32 -19.34 6.32
CA PHE A 32 -13.29 -19.06 7.31
C PHE A 32 -13.89 -18.44 8.58
N VAL A 33 -14.76 -17.45 8.43
CA VAL A 33 -15.42 -16.78 9.57
C VAL A 33 -16.34 -17.74 10.30
N MET A 34 -17.19 -18.49 9.57
CA MET A 34 -18.17 -19.39 10.18
C MET A 34 -17.57 -20.62 10.89
N LYS A 35 -16.33 -20.98 10.54
CA LYS A 35 -15.60 -22.10 11.15
C LYS A 35 -14.50 -21.67 12.12
N THR A 36 -14.47 -20.37 12.46
CA THR A 36 -13.61 -19.83 13.50
C THR A 36 -14.43 -19.69 14.78
N GLU A 37 -14.01 -20.32 15.85
CA GLU A 37 -14.69 -20.30 17.16
C GLU A 37 -13.82 -19.58 18.18
N VAL A 38 -14.46 -18.96 19.18
CA VAL A 38 -13.77 -18.36 20.31
C VAL A 38 -13.85 -19.34 21.48
N SER A 39 -12.71 -19.78 21.98
CA SER A 39 -12.65 -20.64 23.17
C SER A 39 -13.02 -19.89 24.44
N GLU A 40 -13.30 -20.61 25.52
CA GLU A 40 -13.61 -20.03 26.83
C GLU A 40 -12.51 -19.13 27.39
N ASP A 41 -11.25 -19.39 27.02
CA ASP A 41 -10.09 -18.57 27.38
C ASP A 41 -9.88 -17.34 26.49
N GLY A 42 -10.80 -17.09 25.53
CA GLY A 42 -10.72 -15.98 24.57
C GLY A 42 -9.76 -16.25 23.38
N SER A 43 -9.17 -17.42 23.27
CA SER A 43 -8.34 -17.79 22.10
C SER A 43 -9.21 -18.15 20.90
N LEU A 44 -8.70 -17.87 19.68
CA LEU A 44 -9.36 -18.25 18.43
C LEU A 44 -8.98 -19.67 18.04
N GLN A 45 -9.99 -20.55 18.00
CA GLN A 45 -9.86 -21.90 17.44
C GLN A 45 -10.27 -21.89 15.98
N ARG A 46 -9.37 -22.36 15.12
CA ARG A 46 -9.57 -22.42 13.68
C ARG A 46 -9.45 -23.86 13.17
N ASP A 47 -10.23 -24.16 12.15
CA ASP A 47 -10.12 -25.44 11.45
C ASP A 47 -8.73 -25.54 10.76
N GLN A 48 -7.96 -26.57 11.11
CA GLN A 48 -6.63 -26.84 10.54
C GLN A 48 -6.63 -26.92 9.01
N ARG A 49 -7.71 -27.39 8.42
CA ARG A 49 -7.86 -27.46 6.97
C ARG A 49 -7.93 -26.07 6.36
N LEU A 50 -8.67 -25.15 6.97
CA LEU A 50 -8.77 -23.76 6.52
C LEU A 50 -7.44 -23.03 6.67
N ASP A 51 -6.71 -23.24 7.77
CA ASP A 51 -5.37 -22.67 7.95
C ASP A 51 -4.40 -23.13 6.86
N ARG A 52 -4.45 -24.41 6.47
CA ARG A 52 -3.66 -24.92 5.34
C ARG A 52 -4.08 -24.30 4.00
N GLU A 53 -5.39 -24.15 3.78
CA GLU A 53 -5.89 -23.50 2.56
C GLU A 53 -5.43 -22.06 2.46
N VAL A 54 -5.51 -21.29 3.55
CA VAL A 54 -5.00 -19.90 3.62
C VAL A 54 -3.49 -19.85 3.38
N THR A 55 -2.74 -20.77 3.96
CA THR A 55 -1.29 -20.86 3.76
C THR A 55 -0.95 -21.08 2.29
N ILE A 56 -1.63 -22.01 1.63
CA ILE A 56 -1.44 -22.25 0.19
C ILE A 56 -1.79 -21.02 -0.64
N LEU A 57 -2.92 -20.36 -0.35
CA LEU A 57 -3.32 -19.14 -1.06
C LEU A 57 -2.31 -18.01 -0.88
N LYS A 58 -1.76 -17.84 0.34
CA LYS A 58 -0.68 -16.88 0.60
C LYS A 58 0.59 -17.20 -0.20
N GLN A 59 0.98 -18.47 -0.29
CA GLN A 59 2.14 -18.88 -1.08
C GLN A 59 1.94 -18.66 -2.59
N LEU A 60 0.73 -18.92 -3.10
CA LEU A 60 0.40 -18.61 -4.48
C LEU A 60 0.44 -17.09 -4.76
N THR A 61 -0.08 -16.28 -3.84
CA THR A 61 0.01 -14.82 -3.93
C THR A 61 1.47 -14.36 -3.91
N TRP A 62 2.28 -14.94 -3.02
CA TRP A 62 3.72 -14.65 -2.97
C TRP A 62 4.38 -14.92 -4.32
N PHE A 63 4.21 -16.13 -4.84
CA PHE A 63 4.89 -16.58 -6.05
C PHE A 63 4.42 -15.84 -7.32
N TYR A 64 3.09 -15.66 -7.48
CA TYR A 64 2.54 -15.09 -8.72
C TYR A 64 2.37 -13.58 -8.71
N VAL A 65 2.40 -12.94 -7.54
CA VAL A 65 2.16 -11.50 -7.41
C VAL A 65 3.39 -10.80 -6.84
N ILE A 66 3.89 -11.25 -5.69
CA ILE A 66 4.94 -10.52 -4.98
C ILE A 66 6.31 -10.71 -5.64
N GLU A 67 6.59 -11.90 -6.17
CA GLU A 67 7.82 -12.21 -6.91
C GLU A 67 7.75 -11.86 -8.41
N ASP A 68 6.65 -11.24 -8.87
CA ASP A 68 6.55 -10.79 -10.25
C ASP A 68 7.55 -9.66 -10.53
N PRO A 69 8.46 -9.81 -11.51
CA PRO A 69 9.49 -8.80 -11.78
C PRO A 69 8.92 -7.43 -12.13
N ALA A 70 7.81 -7.36 -12.87
CA ALA A 70 7.18 -6.10 -13.24
C ALA A 70 6.61 -5.37 -12.02
N LEU A 71 6.05 -6.12 -11.07
CA LEU A 71 5.57 -5.56 -9.81
C LEU A 71 6.75 -5.12 -8.92
N ALA A 72 7.82 -5.89 -8.89
CA ALA A 72 9.03 -5.53 -8.15
C ALA A 72 9.68 -4.24 -8.68
N GLU A 73 9.74 -4.06 -10.00
CA GLU A 73 10.21 -2.82 -10.64
C GLU A 73 9.33 -1.62 -10.25
N GLN A 74 8.00 -1.80 -10.31
CA GLN A 74 7.05 -0.76 -9.91
C GLN A 74 7.20 -0.39 -8.43
N GLN A 75 7.30 -1.36 -7.54
CA GLN A 75 7.50 -1.14 -6.11
C GLN A 75 8.82 -0.43 -5.83
N HIS A 76 9.89 -0.82 -6.51
CA HIS A 76 11.19 -0.13 -6.40
C HIS A 76 11.07 1.35 -6.77
N GLY A 77 10.40 1.66 -7.88
CA GLY A 77 10.13 3.04 -8.29
C GLY A 77 9.29 3.81 -7.27
N GLN A 78 8.25 3.18 -6.71
CA GLN A 78 7.41 3.79 -5.67
C GLN A 78 8.20 4.08 -4.38
N CYS A 79 9.01 3.15 -3.93
CA CYS A 79 9.89 3.36 -2.76
C CYS A 79 10.82 4.55 -3.00
N LYS A 80 11.44 4.63 -4.18
CA LYS A 80 12.33 5.74 -4.54
C LYS A 80 11.63 7.09 -4.51
N ILE A 81 10.40 7.17 -5.00
CA ILE A 81 9.58 8.40 -4.95
C ILE A 81 9.33 8.85 -3.51
N VAL A 82 8.99 7.92 -2.62
CA VAL A 82 8.76 8.22 -1.20
C VAL A 82 10.06 8.67 -0.51
N GLU A 83 11.18 8.01 -0.78
CA GLU A 83 12.50 8.39 -0.26
C GLU A 83 12.90 9.80 -0.70
N ASP A 84 12.77 10.12 -1.98
CA ASP A 84 13.08 11.44 -2.53
C ASP A 84 12.23 12.53 -1.88
N LEU A 85 10.93 12.31 -1.75
CA LEU A 85 10.04 13.26 -1.07
C LEU A 85 10.38 13.44 0.40
N PHE A 86 10.73 12.35 1.10
CA PHE A 86 11.14 12.40 2.49
C PHE A 86 12.43 13.23 2.66
N GLU A 87 13.42 13.04 1.80
CA GLU A 87 14.66 13.79 1.82
C GLU A 87 14.41 15.29 1.51
N ILE A 88 13.64 15.59 0.46
CA ILE A 88 13.30 16.95 0.06
C ILE A 88 12.59 17.72 1.19
N TYR A 89 11.54 17.13 1.78
CA TYR A 89 10.81 17.79 2.86
C TYR A 89 11.61 17.89 4.15
N SER A 90 12.42 16.87 4.48
CA SER A 90 13.31 16.92 5.64
C SER A 90 14.33 18.07 5.53
N ASN A 91 14.97 18.21 4.39
CA ASN A 91 15.91 19.29 4.11
C ASN A 91 15.25 20.68 4.15
N GLU A 92 14.00 20.78 3.67
CA GLU A 92 13.25 22.05 3.72
C GLU A 92 12.93 22.47 5.17
N ILE A 93 12.55 21.51 6.02
CA ILE A 93 12.27 21.77 7.44
C ILE A 93 13.55 22.10 8.21
N GLU A 94 14.66 21.42 7.92
CA GLU A 94 15.94 21.71 8.57
C GLU A 94 16.50 23.06 8.17
N SER A 95 16.32 23.47 6.91
CA SER A 95 16.79 24.75 6.40
C SER A 95 15.92 25.96 6.80
N ASN A 96 14.81 25.75 7.49
CA ASN A 96 13.87 26.77 7.96
C ASN A 96 13.23 27.62 6.82
N LYS A 97 13.20 27.13 5.59
CA LYS A 97 12.68 27.88 4.43
C LYS A 97 11.17 27.72 4.22
N HIS A 98 10.65 26.55 4.48
CA HIS A 98 9.22 26.15 4.43
C HIS A 98 8.47 26.53 3.14
N ARG A 99 9.18 26.81 2.04
CA ARG A 99 8.59 27.34 0.79
C ARG A 99 7.83 26.29 0.00
N ILE A 100 8.34 25.04 0.01
CA ILE A 100 7.74 23.94 -0.74
C ILE A 100 6.67 23.19 0.06
N LEU A 101 6.55 23.47 1.36
CA LEU A 101 5.51 22.89 2.18
C LEU A 101 4.13 23.43 1.78
N PRO A 102 3.08 22.58 1.76
CA PRO A 102 1.72 23.05 1.57
C PRO A 102 1.36 24.10 2.63
N PRO A 103 0.65 25.18 2.26
CA PRO A 103 0.37 26.29 3.17
C PRO A 103 -0.25 25.87 4.51
N ALA A 104 -1.15 24.88 4.48
CA ALA A 104 -1.83 24.38 5.67
C ALA A 104 -0.91 23.76 6.74
N PHE A 105 0.32 23.42 6.37
CA PHE A 105 1.28 22.74 7.26
C PHE A 105 2.40 23.67 7.76
N ARG A 106 2.53 24.88 7.18
CA ARG A 106 3.64 25.79 7.51
C ARG A 106 3.62 26.27 8.96
N ASP A 107 2.44 26.50 9.51
CA ASP A 107 2.29 26.98 10.89
C ASP A 107 2.68 25.88 11.91
N GLN A 108 2.40 24.62 11.56
CA GLN A 108 2.72 23.48 12.44
C GLN A 108 4.22 23.24 12.58
N VAL A 109 5.01 23.59 11.57
CA VAL A 109 6.48 23.39 11.62
C VAL A 109 7.15 24.25 12.66
N SER A 110 6.59 25.43 12.96
CA SER A 110 7.12 26.34 13.99
C SER A 110 7.10 25.75 15.39
N ASP A 111 6.22 24.79 15.64
CA ASP A 111 6.05 24.15 16.94
C ASP A 111 6.95 22.89 17.13
N LEU A 112 7.64 22.45 16.07
CA LEU A 112 8.48 21.26 16.09
C LEU A 112 9.82 21.53 16.76
N LYS A 113 9.98 21.07 17.99
CA LYS A 113 11.17 21.37 18.83
C LYS A 113 12.28 20.35 18.69
N THR A 114 11.95 19.08 18.47
CA THR A 114 12.95 18.01 18.41
C THR A 114 13.15 17.50 16.99
N LYS A 115 14.30 16.86 16.75
CA LYS A 115 14.55 16.18 15.48
C LYS A 115 13.51 15.07 15.23
N GLN A 116 13.07 14.41 16.27
CA GLN A 116 12.09 13.33 16.18
C GLN A 116 10.72 13.87 15.77
N ASP A 117 10.30 15.03 16.30
CA ASP A 117 9.05 15.70 15.88
C ASP A 117 9.09 16.07 14.41
N LYS A 118 10.22 16.60 13.93
CA LYS A 118 10.43 16.95 12.52
C LYS A 118 10.33 15.74 11.59
N VAL A 119 11.00 14.64 11.95
CA VAL A 119 10.93 13.38 11.19
C VAL A 119 9.49 12.86 11.17
N ARG A 120 8.84 12.82 12.31
CA ARG A 120 7.45 12.37 12.42
C ARG A 120 6.51 13.21 11.57
N PHE A 121 6.67 14.51 11.60
CA PHE A 121 5.88 15.43 10.79
C PHE A 121 6.01 15.14 9.29
N VAL A 122 7.24 14.91 8.78
CA VAL A 122 7.46 14.57 7.37
C VAL A 122 6.80 13.25 7.01
N VAL A 123 6.91 12.24 7.88
CA VAL A 123 6.25 10.94 7.67
C VAL A 123 4.73 11.12 7.60
N ASP A 124 4.15 11.84 8.53
CA ASP A 124 2.69 12.06 8.58
C ASP A 124 2.22 12.91 7.38
N LEU A 125 3.02 13.89 6.94
CA LEU A 125 2.75 14.68 5.74
C LEU A 125 2.67 13.79 4.49
N ILE A 126 3.66 12.92 4.27
CA ILE A 126 3.69 12.03 3.10
C ILE A 126 2.59 10.96 3.20
N ALA A 127 2.38 10.37 4.37
CA ALA A 127 1.35 9.36 4.60
C ALA A 127 -0.08 9.91 4.41
N GLY A 128 -0.28 11.19 4.60
CA GLY A 128 -1.56 11.87 4.37
C GLY A 128 -1.87 12.16 2.90
N MET A 129 -0.90 12.01 1.99
CA MET A 129 -1.09 12.24 0.56
C MET A 129 -1.69 11.02 -0.12
N GLY A 130 -2.59 11.25 -1.09
CA GLY A 130 -3.03 10.20 -2.00
C GLY A 130 -1.94 9.87 -3.04
N GLU A 131 -2.02 8.67 -3.63
CA GLU A 131 -1.04 8.18 -4.61
C GLU A 131 -0.78 9.20 -5.74
N GLN A 132 -1.83 9.74 -6.34
CA GLN A 132 -1.72 10.71 -7.42
C GLN A 132 -1.03 12.01 -6.97
N GLU A 133 -1.26 12.44 -5.73
CA GLU A 133 -0.61 13.63 -5.18
C GLU A 133 0.88 13.39 -4.97
N ILE A 134 1.27 12.22 -4.46
CA ILE A 134 2.67 11.82 -4.29
C ILE A 134 3.41 11.89 -5.63
N TYR A 135 2.85 11.28 -6.70
CA TYR A 135 3.45 11.35 -8.04
C TYR A 135 3.58 12.77 -8.55
N ASN A 136 2.54 13.57 -8.45
CA ASN A 136 2.56 14.96 -8.92
C ASN A 136 3.59 15.81 -8.15
N ARG A 137 3.65 15.65 -6.83
CA ARG A 137 4.63 16.36 -5.99
C ARG A 137 6.05 15.98 -6.33
N HIS A 138 6.32 14.68 -6.45
CA HIS A 138 7.63 14.19 -6.83
C HIS A 138 8.08 14.77 -8.19
N GLN A 139 7.22 14.70 -9.22
CA GLN A 139 7.54 15.21 -10.55
C GLN A 139 7.84 16.73 -10.54
N VAL A 140 7.08 17.50 -9.77
CA VAL A 140 7.30 18.96 -9.65
C VAL A 140 8.59 19.26 -8.90
N LEU A 141 8.84 18.58 -7.77
CA LEU A 141 9.98 18.85 -6.90
C LEU A 141 11.31 18.35 -7.45
N THR A 142 11.30 17.29 -8.25
CA THR A 142 12.49 16.76 -8.94
C THR A 142 12.73 17.40 -10.31
N GLY A 143 11.82 18.26 -10.78
CA GLY A 143 11.93 18.91 -12.10
C GLY A 143 11.58 17.98 -13.27
N ALA A 144 11.02 16.79 -13.03
CA ALA A 144 10.57 15.88 -14.09
C ALA A 144 9.40 16.47 -14.89
N LEU A 145 8.59 17.35 -14.28
CA LEU A 145 7.61 18.20 -14.95
C LEU A 145 8.17 19.61 -15.12
N VAL A 146 8.56 19.95 -16.35
CA VAL A 146 8.87 21.33 -16.71
C VAL A 146 7.57 22.12 -16.76
N TRP A 147 7.34 22.95 -15.75
CA TRP A 147 6.18 23.85 -15.70
C TRP A 147 6.35 24.93 -16.75
N LYS A 148 5.65 24.82 -17.89
CA LYS A 148 5.45 25.96 -18.77
C LYS A 148 4.46 26.90 -18.06
N ARG A 149 4.95 28.03 -17.53
CA ARG A 149 4.07 29.17 -17.23
C ARG A 149 3.45 29.63 -18.54
N GLY A 150 2.14 29.44 -18.71
CA GLY A 150 1.36 30.11 -19.73
C GLY A 150 1.18 31.57 -19.37
#